data_c344af853e1eb21faf98df5d1c3b433e
#
_entry.id   c344af853e1eb21faf98df5d1c3b433e
#
_cell.length_a   1.000
_cell.length_b   1.000
_cell.length_c   1.000
_cell.angle_alpha   90.00
_cell.angle_beta   90.00
_cell.angle_gamma   90.00
#
_symmetry.space_group_name_H-M   'P 1'
#
loop_
_entity.id
_entity.type
_entity.pdbx_description
1 polymer ?
#
loop_
_entity_poly.entity_id
_entity_poly.type
_entity_poly.pdbx_seq_one_letter_code
_entity_poly.pdbx_strand_id
1 'polypeptide(L)'
;FLTGQNSEINDMKNETVSKEIQYQELIADVQKAYLSESRELRWCKECKEINLWAYWQGRGHLDADIMLVGQDWGCPKTSVETMKNVCDMNCGKAVSYMRGNDSITDRNLIQLFRTIGFDILSDDPKLFFTNLVMGYRLKGTSGGFKTAWANADAPFFRRLVDIIHPRILLCLGKDTFRCTLRALGLQRLPVIRNYNRFIESSENPVQIHLCDDETAFVFAFAHCGVMGTLNRNRGTNEKASLNKQIQDWAKIVPFLCVT
;
A
#
# COMPACT_ATOMS: atom_id res chain seq x y z
N PHE A 1 44.73 -36.73 -36.13
CA PHE A 1 43.92 -37.24 -35.00
C PHE A 1 43.34 -36.06 -34.24
N LEU A 2 42.05 -35.94 -34.35
CA LEU A 2 41.20 -34.94 -33.71
C LEU A 2 41.08 -35.22 -32.21
N THR A 3 41.29 -34.21 -31.38
CA THR A 3 40.67 -34.16 -30.07
C THR A 3 40.02 -32.80 -29.90
N GLY A 4 38.71 -32.81 -29.96
CA GLY A 4 37.87 -31.70 -29.66
C GLY A 4 37.94 -31.42 -28.15
N GLN A 5 38.23 -30.20 -27.75
CA GLN A 5 37.94 -29.70 -26.42
C GLN A 5 36.55 -29.10 -26.45
N ASN A 6 35.63 -29.73 -25.77
CA ASN A 6 34.35 -29.17 -25.42
C ASN A 6 34.57 -27.98 -24.51
N SER A 7 34.29 -26.81 -25.03
CA SER A 7 34.06 -25.63 -24.19
C SER A 7 32.67 -25.79 -23.54
N GLU A 8 32.62 -26.32 -22.34
CA GLU A 8 31.49 -26.13 -21.45
C GLU A 8 31.39 -24.63 -21.13
N ILE A 9 30.56 -23.96 -21.91
CA ILE A 9 30.09 -22.62 -21.58
C ILE A 9 29.24 -22.81 -20.31
N ASN A 10 29.79 -22.38 -19.20
CA ASN A 10 29.07 -22.18 -17.96
C ASN A 10 27.92 -21.19 -18.23
N ASP A 11 26.77 -21.72 -18.60
CA ASP A 11 25.51 -21.01 -18.45
C ASP A 11 25.27 -20.83 -16.92
N MET A 12 25.82 -19.76 -16.39
CA MET A 12 25.35 -19.23 -15.13
C MET A 12 23.90 -18.78 -15.41
N LYS A 13 22.96 -19.70 -15.22
CA LYS A 13 21.56 -19.35 -15.07
C LYS A 13 21.50 -18.34 -13.93
N ASN A 14 21.22 -17.09 -14.26
CA ASN A 14 20.71 -16.13 -13.30
C ASN A 14 19.43 -16.75 -12.72
N GLU A 15 19.53 -17.43 -11.59
CA GLU A 15 18.37 -17.85 -10.82
C GLU A 15 17.68 -16.57 -10.39
N THR A 16 16.56 -16.26 -11.02
CA THR A 16 15.71 -15.15 -10.59
C THR A 16 15.26 -15.46 -9.17
N VAL A 17 15.72 -14.65 -8.22
CA VAL A 17 15.34 -14.81 -6.81
C VAL A 17 13.82 -14.68 -6.70
N SER A 18 13.18 -15.63 -6.01
CA SER A 18 11.71 -15.60 -5.90
C SER A 18 11.20 -14.34 -5.19
N LYS A 19 9.97 -13.92 -5.50
CA LYS A 19 9.32 -12.77 -4.86
C LYS A 19 9.28 -12.94 -3.33
N GLU A 20 9.08 -14.15 -2.84
CA GLU A 20 9.03 -14.47 -1.42
C GLU A 20 10.37 -14.17 -0.74
N ILE A 21 11.48 -14.56 -1.35
CA ILE A 21 12.83 -14.31 -0.82
C ILE A 21 13.08 -12.80 -0.81
N GLN A 22 12.84 -12.11 -1.93
CA GLN A 22 13.01 -10.65 -2.01
C GLN A 22 12.16 -9.90 -0.98
N TYR A 23 10.94 -10.37 -0.74
CA TYR A 23 10.03 -9.79 0.25
C TYR A 23 10.53 -10.00 1.67
N GLN A 24 11.05 -11.18 2.02
CA GLN A 24 11.63 -11.46 3.33
C GLN A 24 12.90 -10.62 3.58
N GLU A 25 13.75 -10.45 2.57
CA GLU A 25 14.91 -9.56 2.64
C GLU A 25 14.48 -8.10 2.87
N LEU A 26 13.44 -7.64 2.17
CA LEU A 26 12.88 -6.31 2.38
C LEU A 26 12.39 -6.11 3.82
N ILE A 27 11.66 -7.08 4.38
CA ILE A 27 11.20 -7.04 5.77
C ILE A 27 12.40 -6.91 6.71
N ALA A 28 13.44 -7.70 6.53
CA ALA A 28 14.65 -7.67 7.38
C ALA A 28 15.35 -6.30 7.30
N ASP A 29 15.47 -5.72 6.11
CA ASP A 29 16.07 -4.40 5.91
C ASP A 29 15.25 -3.28 6.55
N VAL A 30 13.92 -3.33 6.44
CA VAL A 30 13.01 -2.36 7.10
C VAL A 30 13.12 -2.48 8.61
N GLN A 31 13.09 -3.70 9.17
CA GLN A 31 13.25 -3.94 10.60
C GLN A 31 14.58 -3.37 11.10
N LYS A 32 15.68 -3.64 10.40
CA LYS A 32 17.02 -3.11 10.74
C LYS A 32 17.03 -1.58 10.74
N ALA A 33 16.43 -0.95 9.73
CA ALA A 33 16.35 0.51 9.65
C ALA A 33 15.53 1.11 10.79
N TYR A 34 14.43 0.45 11.21
CA TYR A 34 13.58 0.93 12.29
C TYR A 34 14.15 0.71 13.69
N LEU A 35 15.09 -0.20 13.85
CA LEU A 35 15.86 -0.39 15.08
C LEU A 35 17.00 0.62 15.21
N SER A 36 17.30 1.42 14.17
CA SER A 36 18.31 2.45 14.23
C SER A 36 17.88 3.66 15.08
N GLU A 37 18.82 4.31 15.73
CA GLU A 37 18.60 5.42 16.68
C GLU A 37 17.74 6.56 16.13
N SER A 38 17.91 6.94 14.87
CA SER A 38 17.17 8.06 14.27
C SER A 38 15.66 7.84 14.16
N ARG A 39 15.21 6.60 14.19
CA ARG A 39 13.81 6.20 14.07
C ARG A 39 13.14 5.86 15.39
N GLU A 40 13.91 5.47 16.40
CA GLU A 40 13.42 5.02 17.70
C GLU A 40 12.47 5.99 18.41
N LEU A 41 12.73 7.30 18.34
CA LEU A 41 11.93 8.32 19.02
C LEU A 41 10.52 8.49 18.46
N ARG A 42 10.22 7.91 17.28
CA ARG A 42 8.98 8.10 16.55
C ARG A 42 8.11 6.86 16.47
N TRP A 43 8.70 5.70 16.71
CA TRP A 43 8.09 4.40 16.45
C TRP A 43 7.86 3.57 17.69
N CYS A 44 6.85 2.72 17.63
CA CYS A 44 6.51 1.80 18.71
C CYS A 44 7.56 0.68 18.80
N LYS A 45 8.48 0.79 19.78
CA LYS A 45 9.56 -0.20 20.01
C LYS A 45 9.03 -1.58 20.43
N GLU A 46 7.88 -1.63 21.08
CA GLU A 46 7.28 -2.89 21.51
C GLU A 46 6.63 -3.65 20.37
N CYS A 47 6.36 -2.96 19.25
CA CYS A 47 5.97 -3.59 18.00
C CYS A 47 7.23 -3.86 17.21
N LYS A 48 7.88 -4.98 17.49
CA LYS A 48 9.13 -5.37 16.84
C LYS A 48 8.93 -5.77 15.39
N GLU A 49 7.72 -6.13 15.03
CA GLU A 49 7.34 -6.53 13.71
C GLU A 49 7.03 -5.29 12.86
N ILE A 50 7.45 -5.34 11.60
CA ILE A 50 7.12 -4.38 10.57
C ILE A 50 6.06 -4.99 9.68
N ASN A 51 4.91 -4.34 9.59
CA ASN A 51 3.80 -4.82 8.78
C ASN A 51 3.77 -4.13 7.42
N LEU A 52 4.15 -4.84 6.37
CA LEU A 52 4.13 -4.35 4.99
C LEU A 52 2.80 -4.64 4.27
N TRP A 53 1.86 -5.33 4.90
CA TRP A 53 0.56 -5.72 4.34
C TRP A 53 -0.56 -5.50 5.37
N ALA A 54 -1.78 -5.43 4.91
CA ALA A 54 -2.91 -5.16 5.77
C ALA A 54 -3.33 -6.38 6.59
N TYR A 55 -3.55 -6.16 7.86
CA TYR A 55 -3.86 -7.20 8.81
C TYR A 55 -5.26 -7.80 8.65
N TRP A 56 -6.23 -7.09 8.12
CA TRP A 56 -7.58 -7.61 7.91
C TRP A 56 -7.72 -8.55 6.68
N GLN A 57 -6.67 -8.74 5.91
CA GLN A 57 -6.57 -9.81 4.92
C GLN A 57 -5.88 -11.06 5.46
N GLY A 58 -5.33 -11.01 6.67
CA GLY A 58 -4.49 -12.06 7.23
C GLY A 58 -3.06 -12.05 6.73
N ARG A 59 -2.81 -11.73 5.47
CA ARG A 59 -1.47 -11.57 4.86
C ARG A 59 -1.56 -10.85 3.54
N GLY A 60 -0.46 -10.21 3.10
CA GLY A 60 -0.36 -9.63 1.77
C GLY A 60 -0.28 -10.69 0.68
N HIS A 61 -0.56 -10.29 -0.55
CA HIS A 61 -0.50 -11.14 -1.73
C HIS A 61 0.58 -10.62 -2.68
N LEU A 62 1.63 -11.42 -2.92
CA LEU A 62 2.78 -10.98 -3.70
C LEU A 62 2.51 -10.89 -5.21
N ASP A 63 1.45 -11.54 -5.70
CA ASP A 63 0.99 -11.44 -7.08
C ASP A 63 -0.27 -10.58 -7.22
N ALA A 64 -0.39 -9.57 -6.35
CA ALA A 64 -1.51 -8.67 -6.36
C ALA A 64 -1.46 -7.70 -7.53
N ASP A 65 -2.53 -7.62 -8.31
CA ASP A 65 -2.73 -6.62 -9.36
C ASP A 65 -2.99 -5.22 -8.80
N ILE A 66 -3.59 -5.17 -7.61
CA ILE A 66 -4.01 -3.92 -6.95
C ILE A 66 -3.28 -3.78 -5.62
N MET A 67 -2.63 -2.64 -5.45
CA MET A 67 -2.02 -2.23 -4.20
C MET A 67 -2.76 -1.03 -3.60
N LEU A 68 -3.30 -1.17 -2.40
CA LEU A 68 -3.85 -0.05 -1.63
C LEU A 68 -2.74 0.58 -0.80
N VAL A 69 -2.60 1.89 -0.90
CA VAL A 69 -1.55 2.65 -0.22
C VAL A 69 -2.17 3.67 0.73
N GLY A 70 -1.92 3.50 2.03
CA GLY A 70 -2.22 4.46 3.08
C GLY A 70 -1.02 5.31 3.47
N GLN A 71 -1.18 6.13 4.51
CA GLN A 71 -0.12 7.01 5.00
C GLN A 71 0.84 6.31 5.95
N ASP A 72 0.32 5.85 7.06
CA ASP A 72 1.09 5.30 8.19
C ASP A 72 0.23 4.38 9.06
N TRP A 73 0.91 3.57 9.87
CA TRP A 73 0.28 2.67 10.82
C TRP A 73 0.09 3.37 12.18
N GLY A 74 -1.09 3.26 12.77
CA GLY A 74 -1.36 3.68 14.14
C GLY A 74 -0.58 2.83 15.15
N CYS A 75 -0.44 3.34 16.39
CA CYS A 75 0.11 2.53 17.46
C CYS A 75 -0.84 1.37 17.80
N PRO A 76 -0.43 0.11 17.67
CA PRO A 76 -1.28 -1.05 17.98
C PRO A 76 -1.52 -1.24 19.48
N LYS A 77 -0.77 -0.55 20.35
CA LYS A 77 -0.93 -0.61 21.82
C LYS A 77 -2.26 -0.09 22.34
N THR A 78 -3.08 0.49 21.49
CA THR A 78 -4.42 0.97 21.90
C THR A 78 -5.35 -0.17 22.34
N SER A 79 -5.03 -1.42 21.95
CA SER A 79 -5.67 -2.62 22.52
C SER A 79 -4.73 -3.84 22.46
N VAL A 80 -4.80 -4.69 23.48
CA VAL A 80 -4.03 -5.96 23.56
C VAL A 80 -4.41 -6.88 22.39
N GLU A 81 -5.67 -6.88 22.00
CA GLU A 81 -6.18 -7.67 20.87
C GLU A 81 -5.57 -7.21 19.54
N THR A 82 -5.49 -5.90 19.30
CA THR A 82 -4.85 -5.36 18.08
C THR A 82 -3.38 -5.76 18.02
N MET A 83 -2.64 -5.68 19.12
CA MET A 83 -1.23 -6.10 19.14
C MET A 83 -1.09 -7.60 18.85
N LYS A 84 -1.92 -8.44 19.47
CA LYS A 84 -1.91 -9.88 19.21
C LYS A 84 -2.20 -10.17 17.74
N ASN A 85 -3.20 -9.51 17.15
CA ASN A 85 -3.55 -9.68 15.76
C ASN A 85 -2.39 -9.29 14.82
N VAL A 86 -1.70 -8.18 15.09
CA VAL A 86 -0.52 -7.78 14.31
C VAL A 86 0.58 -8.85 14.39
N CYS A 87 0.90 -9.34 15.58
CA CYS A 87 1.90 -10.40 15.74
C CYS A 87 1.50 -11.70 15.03
N ASP A 88 0.23 -12.11 15.16
CA ASP A 88 -0.28 -13.31 14.51
C ASP A 88 -0.21 -13.20 12.98
N MET A 89 -0.55 -12.04 12.40
CA MET A 89 -0.40 -11.77 10.97
C MET A 89 1.05 -11.84 10.49
N ASN A 90 1.95 -11.20 11.21
CA ASN A 90 3.38 -11.22 10.87
C ASN A 90 3.99 -12.63 10.96
N CYS A 91 3.37 -13.51 11.75
CA CYS A 91 3.68 -14.95 11.78
C CYS A 91 2.95 -15.77 10.70
N GLY A 92 2.25 -15.13 9.76
CA GLY A 92 1.51 -15.79 8.69
C GLY A 92 0.21 -16.47 9.12
N LYS A 93 -0.30 -16.16 10.31
CA LYS A 93 -1.59 -16.69 10.77
C LYS A 93 -2.73 -15.87 10.19
N ALA A 94 -3.80 -16.53 9.79
CA ALA A 94 -5.05 -15.88 9.43
C ALA A 94 -5.66 -15.18 10.64
N VAL A 95 -6.02 -13.90 10.49
CA VAL A 95 -6.62 -13.10 11.54
C VAL A 95 -8.01 -12.63 11.13
N SER A 96 -8.99 -12.92 11.95
CA SER A 96 -10.38 -12.48 11.77
C SER A 96 -10.57 -11.05 12.33
N TYR A 97 -9.79 -10.10 11.84
CA TYR A 97 -9.74 -8.74 12.39
C TYR A 97 -11.06 -7.98 12.22
N MET A 98 -11.72 -8.15 11.09
CA MET A 98 -12.94 -7.40 10.74
C MET A 98 -14.21 -7.93 11.43
N ARG A 99 -14.15 -9.11 12.06
CA ARG A 99 -15.31 -9.71 12.73
C ARG A 99 -15.50 -9.13 14.11
N GLY A 100 -15.96 -7.88 14.21
CA GLY A 100 -16.40 -7.33 15.47
C GLY A 100 -15.93 -5.92 15.83
N ASN A 101 -14.93 -5.36 15.13
CA ASN A 101 -14.42 -4.01 15.37
C ASN A 101 -14.40 -3.17 14.08
N ASP A 102 -15.52 -3.14 13.39
CA ASP A 102 -15.65 -2.44 12.13
C ASP A 102 -15.50 -0.92 12.33
N SER A 103 -14.32 -0.42 12.16
CA SER A 103 -14.13 1.01 12.03
C SER A 103 -14.91 1.53 10.82
N ILE A 104 -15.27 2.81 10.82
CA ILE A 104 -15.90 3.43 9.64
C ILE A 104 -15.01 3.29 8.41
N THR A 105 -13.68 3.36 8.60
CA THR A 105 -12.70 3.16 7.53
C THR A 105 -12.84 1.78 6.90
N ASP A 106 -12.93 0.75 7.72
CA ASP A 106 -13.00 -0.64 7.26
C ASP A 106 -14.32 -0.92 6.52
N ARG A 107 -15.45 -0.48 7.10
CA ARG A 107 -16.76 -0.60 6.43
C ARG A 107 -16.78 0.11 5.08
N ASN A 108 -16.21 1.30 5.02
CA ASN A 108 -16.14 2.05 3.76
C ASN A 108 -15.23 1.35 2.75
N LEU A 109 -14.07 0.81 3.16
CA LEU A 109 -13.19 0.04 2.27
C LEU A 109 -13.88 -1.19 1.70
N ILE A 110 -14.58 -1.96 2.53
CA ILE A 110 -15.35 -3.13 2.07
C ILE A 110 -16.33 -2.71 0.96
N GLN A 111 -17.08 -1.63 1.19
CA GLN A 111 -18.06 -1.15 0.22
C GLN A 111 -17.38 -0.63 -1.06
N LEU A 112 -16.29 0.10 -0.95
CA LEU A 112 -15.54 0.64 -2.10
C LEU A 112 -14.93 -0.48 -2.95
N PHE A 113 -14.30 -1.49 -2.34
CA PHE A 113 -13.78 -2.63 -3.08
C PHE A 113 -14.88 -3.44 -3.77
N ARG A 114 -16.04 -3.61 -3.13
CA ARG A 114 -17.21 -4.25 -3.78
C ARG A 114 -17.70 -3.49 -5.01
N THR A 115 -17.56 -2.17 -5.05
CA THR A 115 -17.89 -1.36 -6.23
C THR A 115 -17.07 -1.73 -7.46
N ILE A 116 -15.86 -2.22 -7.26
CA ILE A 116 -14.94 -2.65 -8.33
C ILE A 116 -14.85 -4.18 -8.47
N GLY A 117 -15.74 -4.90 -7.82
CA GLY A 117 -15.86 -6.36 -7.98
C GLY A 117 -14.98 -7.20 -7.03
N PHE A 118 -14.37 -6.59 -6.01
CA PHE A 118 -13.52 -7.30 -5.04
C PHE A 118 -14.20 -7.44 -3.69
N ASP A 119 -14.21 -8.66 -3.15
CA ASP A 119 -14.59 -8.89 -1.74
C ASP A 119 -13.33 -9.06 -0.90
N ILE A 120 -12.95 -8.00 -0.17
CA ILE A 120 -11.76 -8.01 0.68
C ILE A 120 -11.93 -8.87 1.96
N LEU A 121 -13.12 -9.41 2.18
CA LEU A 121 -13.38 -10.37 3.26
C LEU A 121 -13.28 -11.83 2.80
N SER A 122 -13.02 -12.06 1.51
CA SER A 122 -12.76 -13.40 0.99
C SER A 122 -11.43 -13.97 1.51
N ASP A 123 -11.25 -15.27 1.40
CA ASP A 123 -10.06 -15.96 1.91
C ASP A 123 -8.77 -15.59 1.13
N ASP A 124 -8.91 -15.22 -0.15
CA ASP A 124 -7.78 -14.85 -1.02
C ASP A 124 -8.17 -13.73 -2.01
N PRO A 125 -8.21 -12.48 -1.57
CA PRO A 125 -8.68 -11.36 -2.41
C PRO A 125 -7.67 -10.92 -3.47
N LYS A 126 -6.45 -11.46 -3.55
CA LYS A 126 -5.36 -11.06 -4.46
C LYS A 126 -5.09 -9.55 -4.48
N LEU A 127 -5.09 -8.97 -3.30
CA LEU A 127 -4.84 -7.55 -3.06
C LEU A 127 -3.64 -7.39 -2.13
N PHE A 128 -2.92 -6.30 -2.27
CA PHE A 128 -1.86 -5.95 -1.33
C PHE A 128 -2.15 -4.60 -0.69
N PHE A 129 -2.15 -4.56 0.62
CA PHE A 129 -2.40 -3.33 1.37
C PHE A 129 -1.16 -2.93 2.15
N THR A 130 -0.76 -1.67 2.01
CA THR A 130 0.42 -1.14 2.66
C THR A 130 0.24 0.34 3.02
N ASN A 131 1.25 0.88 3.67
CA ASN A 131 1.39 2.31 3.91
C ASN A 131 2.75 2.81 3.41
N LEU A 132 2.85 4.10 3.13
CA LEU A 132 4.12 4.73 2.77
C LEU A 132 5.15 4.67 3.90
N VAL A 133 4.68 4.78 5.14
CA VAL A 133 5.50 4.68 6.33
C VAL A 133 5.35 3.26 6.88
N MET A 134 6.46 2.53 6.92
CA MET A 134 6.47 1.08 7.14
C MET A 134 6.27 0.68 8.60
N GLY A 135 6.66 1.53 9.54
CA GLY A 135 6.59 1.23 10.97
C GLY A 135 5.35 1.78 11.68
N TYR A 136 5.07 1.22 12.85
CA TYR A 136 3.99 1.68 13.72
C TYR A 136 4.39 2.92 14.51
N ARG A 137 3.49 3.90 14.59
CA ARG A 137 3.71 5.13 15.37
C ARG A 137 3.63 4.87 16.87
N LEU A 138 4.32 5.72 17.65
CA LEU A 138 4.23 5.72 19.13
C LEU A 138 2.84 6.09 19.64
N LYS A 139 2.11 6.90 18.86
CA LYS A 139 0.78 7.42 19.20
C LYS A 139 -0.22 7.07 18.11
N GLY A 140 -1.49 7.30 18.38
CA GLY A 140 -2.56 7.11 17.38
C GLY A 140 -2.35 7.94 16.11
N THR A 141 -3.07 7.59 15.04
CA THR A 141 -2.94 8.19 13.71
C THR A 141 -3.54 9.60 13.57
N SER A 142 -4.23 10.12 14.57
CA SER A 142 -4.85 11.45 14.51
C SER A 142 -3.79 12.54 14.48
N GLY A 143 -3.64 13.17 13.32
CA GLY A 143 -2.76 14.31 13.08
C GLY A 143 -1.28 13.96 12.89
N GLY A 144 -0.57 14.83 12.18
CA GLY A 144 0.88 14.87 12.20
C GLY A 144 1.62 13.90 11.27
N PHE A 145 1.01 13.42 10.20
CA PHE A 145 1.78 12.80 9.11
C PHE A 145 2.80 13.81 8.58
N LYS A 146 4.06 13.37 8.48
CA LYS A 146 5.14 14.17 7.92
C LYS A 146 5.67 13.50 6.66
N THR A 147 5.68 14.25 5.55
CA THR A 147 6.25 13.78 4.29
C THR A 147 7.71 13.35 4.41
N ALA A 148 8.46 13.91 5.37
CA ALA A 148 9.82 13.48 5.68
C ALA A 148 9.91 12.01 6.11
N TRP A 149 8.87 11.47 6.76
CA TRP A 149 8.83 10.05 7.14
C TRP A 149 8.65 9.15 5.91
N ALA A 150 7.69 9.52 5.04
CA ALA A 150 7.49 8.81 3.78
C ALA A 150 8.73 8.90 2.86
N ASN A 151 9.41 10.04 2.83
CA ASN A 151 10.65 10.19 2.06
C ASN A 151 11.77 9.29 2.61
N ALA A 152 11.85 9.11 3.93
CA ALA A 152 12.84 8.21 4.55
C ALA A 152 12.56 6.73 4.23
N ASP A 153 11.30 6.36 4.03
CA ASP A 153 10.88 4.99 3.68
C ASP A 153 10.69 4.78 2.17
N ALA A 154 10.80 5.85 1.36
CA ALA A 154 10.61 5.77 -0.08
C ALA A 154 11.43 4.67 -0.78
N PRO A 155 12.72 4.42 -0.43
CA PRO A 155 13.48 3.31 -1.03
C PRO A 155 12.86 1.93 -0.74
N PHE A 156 12.34 1.73 0.47
CA PHE A 156 11.68 0.47 0.84
C PHE A 156 10.34 0.32 0.12
N PHE A 157 9.56 1.41 0.06
CA PHE A 157 8.30 1.41 -0.66
C PHE A 157 8.51 1.14 -2.16
N ARG A 158 9.53 1.75 -2.78
CA ARG A 158 9.88 1.48 -4.17
C ARG A 158 10.20 0.01 -4.37
N ARG A 159 11.08 -0.57 -3.54
CA ARG A 159 11.45 -1.99 -3.59
C ARG A 159 10.24 -2.90 -3.41
N LEU A 160 9.29 -2.54 -2.52
CA LEU A 160 8.05 -3.29 -2.37
C LEU A 160 7.21 -3.30 -3.65
N VAL A 161 7.08 -2.16 -4.31
CA VAL A 161 6.37 -2.06 -5.59
C VAL A 161 7.10 -2.87 -6.67
N ASP A 162 8.43 -2.82 -6.72
CA ASP A 162 9.25 -3.59 -7.66
C ASP A 162 9.21 -5.12 -7.40
N ILE A 163 8.85 -5.59 -6.20
CA ILE A 163 8.63 -7.01 -5.89
C ILE A 163 7.23 -7.45 -6.34
N ILE A 164 6.21 -6.65 -6.06
CA ILE A 164 4.81 -7.02 -6.29
C ILE A 164 4.40 -6.82 -7.75
N HIS A 165 4.91 -5.77 -8.41
CA HIS A 165 4.54 -5.35 -9.77
C HIS A 165 3.03 -5.09 -9.94
N PRO A 166 2.39 -4.27 -9.06
CA PRO A 166 0.97 -4.01 -9.17
C PRO A 166 0.67 -3.15 -10.39
N ARG A 167 -0.34 -3.50 -11.17
CA ARG A 167 -0.82 -2.66 -12.28
C ARG A 167 -1.55 -1.41 -11.79
N ILE A 168 -2.16 -1.48 -10.62
CA ILE A 168 -2.99 -0.42 -10.06
C ILE A 168 -2.56 -0.12 -8.63
N LEU A 169 -2.23 1.15 -8.36
CA LEU A 169 -1.98 1.65 -7.02
C LEU A 169 -3.08 2.63 -6.62
N LEU A 170 -3.77 2.36 -5.51
CA LEU A 170 -4.87 3.15 -4.97
C LEU A 170 -4.39 3.96 -3.77
N CYS A 171 -4.12 5.25 -3.95
CA CYS A 171 -3.56 6.11 -2.91
C CYS A 171 -4.65 6.84 -2.12
N LEU A 172 -4.73 6.60 -0.81
CA LEU A 172 -5.70 7.19 0.09
C LEU A 172 -5.22 8.54 0.65
N GLY A 173 -5.57 9.63 -0.02
CA GLY A 173 -5.24 11.01 0.40
C GLY A 173 -4.18 11.69 -0.47
N LYS A 174 -4.22 13.04 -0.46
CA LYS A 174 -3.35 13.88 -1.30
C LYS A 174 -1.85 13.65 -1.04
N ASP A 175 -1.46 13.60 0.22
CA ASP A 175 -0.05 13.47 0.59
C ASP A 175 0.45 12.05 0.30
N THR A 176 -0.40 11.03 0.52
CA THR A 176 -0.12 9.64 0.12
C THR A 176 0.15 9.57 -1.37
N PHE A 177 -0.76 10.08 -2.19
CA PHE A 177 -0.62 10.08 -3.65
C PHE A 177 0.68 10.76 -4.11
N ARG A 178 0.98 11.96 -3.60
CA ARG A 178 2.19 12.70 -3.98
C ARG A 178 3.48 12.01 -3.54
N CYS A 179 3.49 11.44 -2.34
CA CYS A 179 4.67 10.71 -1.84
C CYS A 179 4.86 9.39 -2.59
N THR A 180 3.78 8.69 -2.96
CA THR A 180 3.84 7.51 -3.83
C THR A 180 4.50 7.84 -5.17
N LEU A 181 4.03 8.88 -5.86
CA LEU A 181 4.62 9.28 -7.15
C LEU A 181 6.10 9.63 -7.05
N ARG A 182 6.52 10.31 -5.95
CA ARG A 182 7.94 10.59 -5.72
C ARG A 182 8.74 9.32 -5.47
N ALA A 183 8.25 8.45 -4.62
CA ALA A 183 8.92 7.18 -4.30
C ALA A 183 9.10 6.31 -5.56
N LEU A 184 8.17 6.40 -6.51
CA LEU A 184 8.23 5.73 -7.79
C LEU A 184 9.04 6.48 -8.87
N GLY A 185 9.68 7.58 -8.49
CA GLY A 185 10.65 8.28 -9.36
C GLY A 185 10.04 9.31 -10.31
N LEU A 186 8.76 9.69 -10.16
CA LEU A 186 8.17 10.70 -11.03
C LEU A 186 8.79 12.07 -10.77
N GLN A 187 9.53 12.60 -11.78
CA GLN A 187 10.30 13.84 -11.67
C GLN A 187 9.40 15.08 -11.58
N ARG A 188 8.28 15.08 -12.29
CA ARG A 188 7.34 16.18 -12.30
C ARG A 188 5.98 15.73 -11.77
N LEU A 189 5.68 16.13 -10.54
CA LEU A 189 4.40 15.83 -9.93
C LEU A 189 3.28 16.69 -10.54
N PRO A 190 2.05 16.13 -10.66
CA PRO A 190 0.90 16.92 -11.09
C PRO A 190 0.65 18.10 -10.14
N VAL A 191 0.22 19.23 -10.72
CA VAL A 191 -0.11 20.44 -9.95
C VAL A 191 -1.52 20.31 -9.38
N ILE A 192 -1.62 19.97 -8.11
CA ILE A 192 -2.91 19.76 -7.43
C ILE A 192 -3.29 21.01 -6.63
N ARG A 193 -4.00 21.92 -7.24
CA ARG A 193 -4.57 23.11 -6.58
C ARG A 193 -5.77 22.75 -5.70
N ASN A 194 -6.66 21.92 -6.22
CA ASN A 194 -7.82 21.39 -5.51
C ASN A 194 -7.86 19.87 -5.66
N TYR A 195 -7.74 19.14 -4.55
CA TYR A 195 -7.64 17.69 -4.58
C TYR A 195 -8.93 17.01 -5.05
N ASN A 196 -10.09 17.50 -4.64
CA ASN A 196 -11.37 16.94 -5.09
C ASN A 196 -11.56 17.06 -6.61
N ARG A 197 -11.19 18.21 -7.18
CA ARG A 197 -11.22 18.40 -8.64
C ARG A 197 -10.21 17.51 -9.36
N PHE A 198 -9.03 17.30 -8.76
CA PHE A 198 -8.04 16.40 -9.34
C PHE A 198 -8.54 14.95 -9.37
N ILE A 199 -9.17 14.46 -8.28
CA ILE A 199 -9.80 13.13 -8.26
C ILE A 199 -10.81 12.96 -9.40
N GLU A 200 -11.55 14.02 -9.73
CA GLU A 200 -12.57 14.02 -10.78
C GLU A 200 -12.01 14.17 -12.19
N SER A 201 -10.79 14.69 -12.35
CA SER A 201 -10.20 15.04 -13.63
C SER A 201 -9.74 13.82 -14.44
N SER A 202 -9.47 14.03 -15.72
CA SER A 202 -8.84 13.05 -16.61
C SER A 202 -7.34 12.85 -16.33
N GLU A 203 -6.72 13.71 -15.50
CA GLU A 203 -5.34 13.54 -15.05
C GLU A 203 -5.20 12.45 -13.95
N ASN A 204 -6.30 11.93 -13.46
CA ASN A 204 -6.37 10.82 -12.52
C ASN A 204 -6.98 9.59 -13.20
N PRO A 205 -6.24 8.47 -13.36
CA PRO A 205 -4.95 8.14 -12.75
C PRO A 205 -3.74 8.75 -13.47
N VAL A 206 -2.61 8.79 -12.75
CA VAL A 206 -1.30 9.06 -13.32
C VAL A 206 -0.66 7.73 -13.77
N GLN A 207 -0.28 7.66 -15.03
CA GLN A 207 0.48 6.53 -15.57
C GLN A 207 1.95 6.67 -15.21
N ILE A 208 2.56 5.57 -14.78
CA ILE A 208 3.99 5.48 -14.47
C ILE A 208 4.60 4.25 -15.14
N HIS A 209 5.91 4.28 -15.35
CA HIS A 209 6.68 3.11 -15.78
C HIS A 209 7.39 2.50 -14.57
N LEU A 210 7.20 1.22 -14.36
CA LEU A 210 7.92 0.41 -13.38
C LEU A 210 9.23 -0.12 -14.00
N CYS A 211 9.93 -1.00 -13.27
CA CYS A 211 11.01 -1.77 -13.86
C CYS A 211 10.46 -2.66 -15.00
N ASP A 212 11.33 -3.05 -15.93
CA ASP A 212 10.98 -3.95 -17.06
C ASP A 212 9.92 -3.40 -18.04
N ASP A 213 9.84 -2.06 -18.18
CA ASP A 213 8.89 -1.36 -19.07
C ASP A 213 7.40 -1.61 -18.77
N GLU A 214 7.09 -2.20 -17.62
CA GLU A 214 5.71 -2.37 -17.20
C GLU A 214 5.06 -1.05 -16.82
N THR A 215 3.80 -0.91 -17.16
CA THR A 215 3.00 0.28 -16.87
C THR A 215 2.08 0.06 -15.69
N ALA A 216 2.11 0.98 -14.73
CA ALA A 216 1.16 1.03 -13.63
C ALA A 216 0.36 2.33 -13.62
N PHE A 217 -0.84 2.28 -13.05
CA PHE A 217 -1.75 3.40 -12.90
C PHE A 217 -1.90 3.76 -11.43
N VAL A 218 -1.50 4.98 -11.07
CA VAL A 218 -1.59 5.49 -9.70
C VAL A 218 -2.81 6.39 -9.56
N PHE A 219 -3.79 5.93 -8.81
CA PHE A 219 -5.03 6.64 -8.56
C PHE A 219 -4.95 7.48 -7.29
N ALA A 220 -5.44 8.72 -7.37
CA ALA A 220 -5.66 9.60 -6.23
C ALA A 220 -7.10 9.44 -5.73
N PHE A 221 -7.28 9.04 -4.46
CA PHE A 221 -8.58 8.94 -3.83
C PHE A 221 -8.63 9.67 -2.50
N ALA A 222 -9.81 10.12 -2.10
CA ALA A 222 -10.03 10.60 -0.75
C ALA A 222 -9.85 9.43 0.24
N HIS A 223 -9.30 9.74 1.43
CA HIS A 223 -9.24 8.74 2.50
C HIS A 223 -10.65 8.26 2.86
N CYS A 224 -10.83 6.96 3.03
CA CYS A 224 -12.14 6.36 3.27
C CYS A 224 -12.65 6.46 4.73
N GLY A 225 -11.85 6.99 5.66
CA GLY A 225 -12.28 7.29 7.02
C GLY A 225 -13.16 8.55 7.10
N VAL A 226 -13.71 8.82 8.29
CA VAL A 226 -14.67 9.91 8.56
C VAL A 226 -14.22 11.25 7.95
N MET A 227 -13.02 11.71 8.28
CA MET A 227 -12.54 13.02 7.83
C MET A 227 -12.31 13.08 6.32
N GLY A 228 -11.87 11.99 5.71
CA GLY A 228 -11.71 11.90 4.26
C GLY A 228 -13.04 11.96 3.53
N THR A 229 -14.05 11.26 4.02
CA THR A 229 -15.42 11.29 3.49
C THR A 229 -16.03 12.69 3.62
N LEU A 230 -15.92 13.32 4.79
CA LEU A 230 -16.38 14.68 4.99
C LEU A 230 -15.69 15.69 4.06
N ASN A 231 -14.39 15.58 3.88
CA ASN A 231 -13.61 16.44 2.97
C ASN A 231 -13.98 16.20 1.50
N ARG A 232 -14.26 14.94 1.11
CA ARG A 232 -14.68 14.62 -0.26
C ARG A 232 -16.03 15.21 -0.60
N ASN A 233 -16.92 15.28 0.38
CA ASN A 233 -18.28 15.83 0.25
C ASN A 233 -18.38 17.31 0.61
N ARG A 234 -17.26 18.03 0.83
CA ARG A 234 -17.30 19.45 1.17
C ARG A 234 -18.10 20.25 0.13
N GLY A 235 -19.05 21.05 0.59
CA GLY A 235 -19.93 21.86 -0.25
C GLY A 235 -21.17 21.11 -0.78
N THR A 236 -21.46 19.91 -0.29
CA THR A 236 -22.71 19.17 -0.57
C THR A 236 -23.56 19.02 0.68
N ASN A 237 -24.83 18.68 0.50
CA ASN A 237 -25.75 18.37 1.59
C ASN A 237 -25.52 16.96 2.18
N GLU A 238 -24.81 16.08 1.47
CA GLU A 238 -24.56 14.68 1.83
C GLU A 238 -23.20 14.47 2.51
N LYS A 239 -22.93 15.20 3.59
CA LYS A 239 -21.59 15.26 4.23
C LYS A 239 -20.98 13.90 4.58
N ALA A 240 -21.78 12.96 5.04
CA ALA A 240 -21.32 11.62 5.48
C ALA A 240 -21.55 10.51 4.45
N SER A 241 -22.06 10.83 3.26
CA SER A 241 -22.35 9.85 2.20
C SER A 241 -21.06 9.34 1.55
N LEU A 242 -21.03 8.05 1.22
CA LEU A 242 -19.95 7.42 0.46
C LEU A 242 -20.14 7.54 -1.07
N ASN A 243 -21.28 8.05 -1.53
CA ASN A 243 -21.65 8.05 -2.95
C ASN A 243 -20.60 8.64 -3.89
N LYS A 244 -20.00 9.77 -3.53
CA LYS A 244 -18.93 10.35 -4.36
C LYS A 244 -17.69 9.47 -4.44
N GLN A 245 -17.30 8.84 -3.34
CA GLN A 245 -16.16 7.93 -3.34
C GLN A 245 -16.46 6.66 -4.13
N ILE A 246 -17.69 6.15 -4.09
CA ILE A 246 -18.15 5.05 -4.95
C ILE A 246 -18.01 5.42 -6.43
N GLN A 247 -18.45 6.62 -6.81
CA GLN A 247 -18.30 7.12 -8.20
C GLN A 247 -16.82 7.29 -8.59
N ASP A 248 -15.97 7.76 -7.67
CA ASP A 248 -14.54 7.87 -7.93
C ASP A 248 -13.91 6.50 -8.16
N TRP A 249 -14.23 5.53 -7.32
CA TRP A 249 -13.69 4.17 -7.40
C TRP A 249 -14.20 3.40 -8.64
N ALA A 250 -15.42 3.66 -9.10
CA ALA A 250 -15.94 3.07 -10.33
C ALA A 250 -15.05 3.37 -11.56
N LYS A 251 -14.27 4.45 -11.53
CA LYS A 251 -13.30 4.79 -12.59
C LYS A 251 -12.14 3.78 -12.71
N ILE A 252 -11.94 2.91 -11.73
CA ILE A 252 -10.92 1.85 -11.78
C ILE A 252 -11.33 0.74 -12.74
N VAL A 253 -12.64 0.48 -12.86
CA VAL A 253 -13.18 -0.69 -13.59
C VAL A 253 -12.61 -0.85 -15.02
N PRO A 254 -12.48 0.20 -15.85
CA PRO A 254 -11.87 0.07 -17.18
C PRO A 254 -10.42 -0.42 -17.17
N PHE A 255 -9.70 -0.23 -16.07
CA PHE A 255 -8.28 -0.62 -15.92
C PHE A 255 -8.12 -2.05 -15.39
N LEU A 256 -9.19 -2.68 -14.91
CA LEU A 256 -9.15 -4.07 -14.41
C LEU A 256 -9.19 -5.09 -15.56
N CYS A 257 -9.79 -4.74 -16.69
CA CYS A 257 -10.06 -5.65 -17.81
C CYS A 257 -9.01 -5.63 -18.92
N VAL A 258 -7.88 -4.94 -18.72
CA VAL A 258 -6.78 -4.92 -19.70
C VAL A 258 -5.88 -6.13 -19.43
N THR A 259 -6.24 -7.28 -20.01
CA THR A 259 -5.38 -8.47 -20.13
C THR A 259 -4.65 -8.44 -21.47
#